data_c9729c5fdc919a91d8735115cce3a249
#
_entry.id   c9729c5fdc919a91d8735115cce3a249
#
_cell.length_a   1.000
_cell.length_b   1.000
_cell.length_c   1.000
_cell.angle_alpha   90.00
_cell.angle_beta   90.00
_cell.angle_gamma   90.00
#
_symmetry.space_group_name_H-M   'P 1'
#
loop_
_entity.id
_entity.type
_entity.pdbx_description
1 polymer ?
#
loop_
_entity_poly.entity_id
_entity_poly.type
_entity_poly.pdbx_seq_one_letter_code
_entity_poly.pdbx_strand_id
1 'polypeptide(L)' 'MTRDELIQKIDAAKREMERAGPIHRRDLAKHIRRLEKELRFFDFSHRQAQKPHIIA' A
#
# COMPACT_ATOMS: atom_id res chain seq x y z
N MET A 1 5.60 -2.70 10.85
CA MET A 1 4.25 -2.55 10.30
C MET A 1 3.86 -3.82 9.56
N THR A 2 2.69 -4.34 9.85
CA THR A 2 2.25 -5.55 9.19
C THR A 2 1.53 -5.24 7.90
N ARG A 3 1.34 -6.28 7.09
CA ARG A 3 0.63 -6.14 5.84
C ARG A 3 -0.81 -5.68 6.06
N ASP A 4 -1.44 -6.22 7.09
CA ASP A 4 -2.81 -5.84 7.41
C ASP A 4 -2.91 -4.37 7.79
N GLU A 5 -1.95 -3.88 8.52
CA GLU A 5 -1.91 -2.48 8.89
C GLU A 5 -1.78 -1.59 7.68
N LEU A 6 -0.96 -2.01 6.73
CA LEU A 6 -0.82 -1.25 5.49
C LEU A 6 -2.12 -1.20 4.72
N ILE A 7 -2.78 -2.35 4.63
CA ILE A 7 -4.04 -2.44 3.93
C ILE A 7 -5.08 -1.55 4.59
N GLN A 8 -5.12 -1.56 5.91
CA GLN A 8 -6.06 -0.74 6.65
C GLN A 8 -5.79 0.74 6.44
N LYS A 9 -4.54 1.12 6.40
CA LYS A 9 -4.19 2.52 6.16
C LYS A 9 -4.59 2.96 4.77
N ILE A 10 -4.37 2.10 3.80
CA ILE A 10 -4.76 2.40 2.43
C ILE A 10 -6.27 2.55 2.34
N ASP A 11 -6.99 1.64 2.96
CA ASP A 11 -8.43 1.66 2.94
C ASP A 11 -8.98 2.93 3.60
N ALA A 12 -8.42 3.28 4.74
CA ALA A 12 -8.83 4.48 5.44
C ALA A 12 -8.57 5.73 4.60
N ALA A 13 -7.43 5.78 3.95
CA ALA A 13 -7.09 6.91 3.10
C ALA A 13 -8.03 7.02 1.91
N LYS A 14 -8.42 5.88 1.35
CA LYS A 14 -9.36 5.90 0.23
C LYS A 14 -10.73 6.40 0.65
N ARG A 15 -11.16 6.01 1.83
CA ARG A 15 -12.43 6.49 2.35
C ARG A 15 -12.40 7.99 2.60
N GLU A 16 -11.29 8.45 3.13
CA GLU A 16 -11.13 9.86 3.39
C GLU A 16 -11.10 10.64 2.09
N MET A 17 -10.54 10.04 1.06
CA MET A 17 -10.46 10.64 -0.25
C MET A 17 -11.85 10.92 -0.83
N GLU A 18 -12.80 10.05 -0.54
CA GLU A 18 -14.15 10.23 -1.02
C GLU A 18 -14.82 11.46 -0.43
N ARG A 19 -14.41 11.85 0.75
CA ARG A 19 -14.98 13.01 1.43
C ARG A 19 -14.17 14.27 1.17
N ALA A 20 -12.98 14.12 0.68
CA ALA A 20 -12.07 15.24 0.57
C ALA A 20 -12.37 16.10 -0.64
N GLY A 21 -12.05 17.38 -0.51
CA GLY A 21 -12.13 18.29 -1.64
C GLY A 21 -11.00 18.00 -2.62
N PRO A 22 -11.02 18.68 -3.77
CA PRO A 22 -10.06 18.37 -4.83
C PRO A 22 -8.60 18.55 -4.44
N ILE A 23 -8.30 19.53 -3.62
CA ILE A 23 -6.92 19.76 -3.21
C ILE A 23 -6.46 18.68 -2.24
N HIS A 24 -7.27 18.42 -1.25
CA HIS A 24 -6.96 17.41 -0.25
C HIS A 24 -6.90 16.01 -0.87
N ARG A 25 -7.77 15.79 -1.85
CA ARG A 25 -7.80 14.53 -2.56
C ARG A 25 -6.48 14.26 -3.27
N ARG A 26 -5.87 15.31 -3.77
CA ARG A 26 -4.60 15.20 -4.45
C ARG A 26 -3.51 14.71 -3.50
N ASP A 27 -3.47 15.29 -2.31
CA ASP A 27 -2.51 14.88 -1.29
C ASP A 27 -2.75 13.45 -0.86
N LEU A 28 -4.01 13.09 -0.68
CA LEU A 28 -4.35 11.73 -0.30
C LEU A 28 -3.97 10.73 -1.38
N ALA A 29 -4.13 11.11 -2.63
CA ALA A 29 -3.76 10.24 -3.73
C ALA A 29 -2.27 9.93 -3.70
N LYS A 30 -1.45 10.91 -3.39
CA LYS A 30 -0.01 10.70 -3.27
C LYS A 30 0.30 9.79 -2.10
N HIS A 31 -0.40 9.99 -1.01
CA HIS A 31 -0.21 9.19 0.18
C HIS A 31 -0.59 7.74 -0.09
N ILE A 32 -1.71 7.53 -0.76
CA ILE A 32 -2.16 6.20 -1.11
C ILE A 32 -1.16 5.50 -2.03
N ARG A 33 -0.65 6.22 -3.00
CA ARG A 33 0.35 5.67 -3.90
C ARG A 33 1.56 5.17 -3.16
N ARG A 34 1.99 5.95 -2.17
CA ARG A 34 3.13 5.59 -1.38
C ARG A 34 2.86 4.33 -0.58
N LEU A 35 1.69 4.27 0.03
CA LEU A 35 1.31 3.09 0.80
C LEU A 35 1.18 1.86 -0.08
N GLU A 36 0.62 2.02 -1.24
CA GLU A 36 0.49 0.90 -2.17
C GLU A 36 1.85 0.40 -2.63
N LYS A 37 2.78 1.30 -2.79
CA LYS A 37 4.13 0.94 -3.16
C LYS A 37 4.79 0.15 -2.04
N GLU A 38 4.59 0.58 -0.80
CA GLU A 38 5.13 -0.13 0.34
C GLU A 38 4.52 -1.52 0.46
N LEU A 39 3.23 -1.62 0.22
CA LEU A 39 2.55 -2.90 0.28
C LEU A 39 3.08 -3.84 -0.78
N ARG A 40 3.29 -3.32 -1.97
CA ARG A 40 3.82 -4.12 -3.07
C ARG A 40 5.22 -4.61 -2.75
N PHE A 41 6.02 -3.76 -2.17
CA PHE A 41 7.37 -4.10 -1.78
C PHE A 41 7.36 -5.14 -0.67
N PHE A 42 6.45 -4.99 0.27
CA PHE A 42 6.27 -5.94 1.35
C PHE A 42 5.93 -7.32 0.81
N ASP A 43 4.98 -7.38 -0.11
CA ASP A 43 4.58 -8.64 -0.71
C ASP A 43 5.70 -9.28 -1.50
N PHE A 44 6.47 -8.46 -2.18
CA PHE A 44 7.60 -8.95 -2.96
C PHE A 44 8.65 -9.59 -2.07
N SER A 45 9.00 -8.90 -1.00
CA SER A 45 9.97 -9.41 -0.05
C SER A 45 9.51 -10.71 0.58
N HIS A 46 8.24 -10.74 0.94
CA HIS A 46 7.66 -11.91 1.56
C HIS A 46 7.67 -13.10 0.61
N ARG A 47 7.34 -12.81 -0.63
CA ARG A 47 7.31 -13.84 -1.65
C ARG A 47 8.69 -14.42 -1.91
N GLN A 48 9.68 -13.57 -1.93
CA GLN A 48 11.05 -14.03 -2.13
C GLN A 48 11.54 -14.88 -0.97
N ALA A 49 11.11 -14.51 0.21
CA ALA A 49 11.50 -15.27 1.38
C ALA A 49 10.91 -16.67 1.35
N GLN A 50 9.71 -16.79 0.85
CA GLN A 50 9.04 -18.07 0.77
C GLN A 50 9.44 -18.90 -0.43
N LYS A 51 9.85 -18.26 -1.53
CA LYS A 51 10.15 -18.95 -2.72
C LYS A 51 11.55 -19.26 -2.78
N PRO A 52 11.91 -20.34 -2.68
CA PRO A 52 13.26 -20.68 -2.71
C PRO A 52 13.63 -20.55 -4.11
N HIS A 53 13.58 -20.33 -4.70
CA HIS A 53 13.97 -20.21 -5.79
C HIS A 53 14.41 -21.10 -6.65
N ILE A 54 14.50 -21.30 -7.26
CA ILE A 54 14.71 -22.13 -7.95
C ILE A 54 15.25 -22.10 -8.95
N ILE A 55 15.58 -22.06 -9.49
CA ILE A 55 16.02 -22.04 -10.38
C ILE A 55 16.23 -22.72 -11.06
N ALA A 56 16.29 -23.05 -11.23
CA ALA A 56 16.46 -23.71 -12.00
C ALA A 56 17.02 -23.86 -12.56
#